data_6ef477428945ff0366c7e44508f24e64
#
_entry.id   6ef477428945ff0366c7e44508f24e64
#
_cell.length_a   1.000
_cell.length_b   1.000
_cell.length_c   1.000
_cell.angle_alpha   90.00
_cell.angle_beta   90.00
_cell.angle_gamma   90.00
#
_symmetry.space_group_name_H-M   'P 1'
#
loop_
_entity.id
_entity.type
_entity.pdbx_description
1 polymer ?
#
loop_
_entity_poly.entity_id
_entity_poly.type
_entity_poly.pdbx_seq_one_letter_code
_entity_poly.pdbx_strand_id
1 'polypeptide(L)'
;QLILIDVIRIYGLGILINSFRSIHNVKLTKDLQFKILTILNLPGNIISLIVAIYLGHLGFGVWSLVYLFIVNQIISTFIFWLAIKWRPSLEFDYSKFKYHFKFGYKLLLSAQLNVIFENIYNVLIGKFYNIKVLGFYERAYAFNSYPVSILSSIITKVSLPSLTLLKDDSD
;
A
#
# COMPACT_ATOMS: atom_id res chain seq x y z
N GLN A 1 14.58 4.10 -21.26
CA GLN A 1 13.20 3.60 -21.44
C GLN A 1 13.07 2.12 -21.12
N LEU A 2 14.04 1.25 -21.49
CA LEU A 2 14.00 -0.19 -21.21
C LEU A 2 13.95 -0.50 -19.71
N ILE A 3 14.75 0.17 -18.90
CA ILE A 3 14.78 -0.03 -17.43
C ILE A 3 13.39 0.23 -16.82
N LEU A 4 12.65 1.24 -17.29
CA LEU A 4 11.33 1.58 -16.76
C LEU A 4 10.30 0.47 -16.99
N ILE A 5 10.37 -0.19 -18.15
CA ILE A 5 9.46 -1.30 -18.48
C ILE A 5 9.66 -2.46 -17.51
N ASP A 6 10.92 -2.83 -17.25
CA ASP A 6 11.24 -3.94 -16.35
C ASP A 6 10.87 -3.61 -14.89
N VAL A 7 11.11 -2.37 -14.47
CA VAL A 7 10.68 -1.87 -13.16
C VAL A 7 9.16 -1.99 -13.00
N ILE A 8 8.37 -1.54 -13.99
CA ILE A 8 6.91 -1.61 -13.94
C ILE A 8 6.42 -3.07 -13.86
N ARG A 9 7.03 -3.97 -14.63
CA ARG A 9 6.68 -5.40 -14.60
C ARG A 9 6.92 -6.01 -13.21
N ILE A 10 8.06 -5.71 -12.60
CA ILE A 10 8.39 -6.23 -11.27
C ILE A 10 7.48 -5.64 -10.19
N TYR A 11 7.15 -4.35 -10.26
CA TYR A 11 6.16 -3.76 -9.36
C TYR A 11 4.79 -4.42 -9.51
N GLY A 12 4.38 -4.77 -10.75
CA GLY A 12 3.16 -5.55 -11.00
C GLY A 12 3.16 -6.90 -10.28
N LEU A 13 4.27 -7.63 -10.30
CA LEU A 13 4.41 -8.87 -9.53
C LEU A 13 4.30 -8.63 -8.01
N GLY A 14 4.88 -7.55 -7.51
CA GLY A 14 4.77 -7.17 -6.10
C GLY A 14 3.32 -6.92 -5.68
N ILE A 15 2.48 -6.34 -6.54
CA ILE A 15 1.05 -6.14 -6.28
C ILE A 15 0.33 -7.49 -6.14
N LEU A 16 0.66 -8.47 -6.96
CA LEU A 16 0.09 -9.82 -6.83
C LEU A 16 0.47 -10.48 -5.51
N ILE A 17 1.74 -10.38 -5.11
CA ILE A 17 2.21 -10.90 -3.81
C ILE A 17 1.48 -10.20 -2.66
N ASN A 18 1.34 -8.88 -2.73
CA ASN A 18 0.63 -8.11 -1.72
C ASN A 18 -0.84 -8.49 -1.58
N SER A 19 -1.49 -8.94 -2.65
CA SER A 19 -2.89 -9.39 -2.62
C SER A 19 -3.10 -10.54 -1.63
N PHE A 20 -2.13 -11.46 -1.52
CA PHE A 20 -2.18 -12.56 -0.55
C PHE A 20 -2.08 -12.10 0.91
N ARG A 21 -1.38 -10.99 1.18
CA ARG A 21 -1.28 -10.40 2.52
C ARG A 21 -2.48 -9.52 2.85
N SER A 22 -3.07 -8.89 1.84
CA SER A 22 -4.13 -7.90 1.98
C SER A 22 -5.31 -8.40 2.84
N ILE A 23 -5.70 -9.66 2.68
CA ILE A 23 -6.81 -10.25 3.43
C ILE A 23 -6.54 -10.29 4.95
N HIS A 24 -5.31 -10.60 5.35
CA HIS A 24 -4.89 -10.61 6.75
C HIS A 24 -4.83 -9.19 7.32
N ASN A 25 -4.36 -8.21 6.51
CA ASN A 25 -4.35 -6.80 6.91
C ASN A 25 -5.78 -6.29 7.19
N VAL A 26 -6.73 -6.58 6.30
CA VAL A 26 -8.14 -6.18 6.46
C VAL A 26 -8.73 -6.81 7.72
N LYS A 27 -8.49 -8.11 7.97
CA LYS A 27 -8.95 -8.80 9.17
C LYS A 27 -8.41 -8.15 10.45
N LEU A 28 -7.10 -7.97 10.56
CA LEU A 28 -6.47 -7.35 11.74
C LEU A 28 -6.95 -5.91 11.96
N THR A 29 -7.18 -5.15 10.88
CA THR A 29 -7.72 -3.79 10.96
C THR A 29 -9.16 -3.79 11.45
N LYS A 30 -10.01 -4.72 10.96
CA LYS A 30 -11.38 -4.90 11.43
C LYS A 30 -11.43 -5.25 12.92
N ASP A 31 -10.53 -6.13 13.35
CA ASP A 31 -10.42 -6.59 14.74
C ASP A 31 -9.66 -5.57 15.64
N LEU A 32 -9.34 -4.37 15.13
CA LEU A 32 -8.58 -3.29 15.81
C LEU A 32 -7.21 -3.73 16.37
N GLN A 33 -6.63 -4.79 15.83
CA GLN A 33 -5.36 -5.37 16.29
C GLN A 33 -4.15 -4.66 15.67
N PHE A 34 -4.09 -3.34 15.78
CA PHE A 34 -3.02 -2.52 15.18
C PHE A 34 -1.63 -2.83 15.70
N LYS A 35 -1.52 -3.22 16.99
CA LYS A 35 -0.23 -3.63 17.58
C LYS A 35 0.36 -4.82 16.84
N ILE A 36 -0.45 -5.86 16.60
CA ILE A 36 -0.01 -7.07 15.88
C ILE A 36 0.34 -6.71 14.45
N LEU A 37 -0.50 -5.93 13.78
CA LEU A 37 -0.27 -5.47 12.41
C LEU A 37 1.06 -4.73 12.27
N THR A 38 1.40 -3.86 13.22
CA THR A 38 2.68 -3.14 13.23
C THR A 38 3.85 -4.09 13.45
N ILE A 39 3.77 -4.97 14.45
CA ILE A 39 4.84 -5.92 14.78
C ILE A 39 5.14 -6.85 13.61
N LEU A 40 4.11 -7.34 12.90
CA LEU A 40 4.29 -8.24 11.76
C LEU A 40 4.87 -7.54 10.51
N ASN A 41 4.68 -6.22 10.38
CA ASN A 41 5.26 -5.46 9.26
C ASN A 41 6.73 -5.05 9.53
N LEU A 42 7.16 -4.91 10.78
CA LEU A 42 8.50 -4.43 11.12
C LEU A 42 9.64 -5.29 10.51
N PRO A 43 9.64 -6.63 10.64
CA PRO A 43 10.74 -7.42 10.09
C PRO A 43 10.88 -7.29 8.58
N GLY A 44 9.76 -7.26 7.85
CA GLY A 44 9.75 -7.04 6.40
C GLY A 44 10.40 -5.71 6.02
N ASN A 45 10.06 -4.63 6.74
CA ASN A 45 10.63 -3.30 6.52
C ASN A 45 12.14 -3.28 6.82
N ILE A 46 12.57 -3.84 7.95
CA ILE A 46 13.98 -3.84 8.36
C ILE A 46 14.84 -4.65 7.38
N ILE A 47 14.43 -5.87 7.05
CA ILE A 47 15.19 -6.75 6.17
C ILE A 47 15.27 -6.15 4.76
N SER A 48 14.16 -5.64 4.23
CA SER A 48 14.15 -5.02 2.90
C SER A 48 15.06 -3.78 2.83
N LEU A 49 15.10 -2.98 3.91
CA LEU A 49 15.97 -1.82 3.99
C LEU A 49 17.45 -2.23 4.01
N ILE A 50 17.81 -3.24 4.79
CA ILE A 50 19.20 -3.76 4.83
C ILE A 50 19.62 -4.25 3.45
N VAL A 51 18.76 -5.03 2.76
CA VAL A 51 19.04 -5.52 1.42
C VAL A 51 19.20 -4.35 0.42
N ALA A 52 18.36 -3.34 0.51
CA ALA A 52 18.44 -2.18 -0.37
C ALA A 52 19.73 -1.37 -0.18
N ILE A 53 20.14 -1.16 1.08
CA ILE A 53 21.40 -0.47 1.40
C ILE A 53 22.58 -1.28 0.87
N TYR A 54 22.60 -2.58 1.09
CA TYR A 54 23.67 -3.46 0.59
C TYR A 54 23.78 -3.42 -0.93
N LEU A 55 22.66 -3.55 -1.65
CA LEU A 55 22.64 -3.46 -3.12
C LEU A 55 23.00 -2.07 -3.62
N GLY A 56 22.61 -1.02 -2.89
CA GLY A 56 22.99 0.36 -3.20
C GLY A 56 24.51 0.56 -3.15
N HIS A 57 25.20 -0.01 -2.14
CA HIS A 57 26.65 0.00 -2.04
C HIS A 57 27.36 -0.79 -3.15
N LEU A 58 26.71 -1.84 -3.65
CA LEU A 58 27.21 -2.61 -4.81
C LEU A 58 26.99 -1.90 -6.16
N GLY A 59 26.38 -0.70 -6.18
CA GLY A 59 26.20 0.08 -7.39
C GLY A 59 24.97 -0.28 -8.23
N PHE A 60 24.01 -1.03 -7.71
CA PHE A 60 22.77 -1.39 -8.42
C PHE A 60 21.84 -0.21 -8.70
N GLY A 61 22.12 0.99 -8.16
CA GLY A 61 21.36 2.21 -8.45
C GLY A 61 19.84 2.04 -8.21
N VAL A 62 19.04 2.31 -9.25
CA VAL A 62 17.57 2.24 -9.18
C VAL A 62 17.06 0.84 -8.78
N TRP A 63 17.78 -0.22 -9.17
CA TRP A 63 17.39 -1.58 -8.85
C TRP A 63 17.39 -1.88 -7.35
N SER A 64 18.20 -1.20 -6.55
CA SER A 64 18.18 -1.35 -5.09
C SER A 64 16.81 -1.00 -4.50
N LEU A 65 16.11 0.00 -5.05
CA LEU A 65 14.77 0.39 -4.64
C LEU A 65 13.70 -0.61 -5.09
N VAL A 66 13.88 -1.20 -6.26
CA VAL A 66 12.99 -2.27 -6.76
C VAL A 66 13.10 -3.50 -5.87
N TYR A 67 14.32 -3.91 -5.51
CA TYR A 67 14.53 -5.03 -4.58
C TYR A 67 14.00 -4.72 -3.18
N LEU A 68 14.15 -3.50 -2.69
CA LEU A 68 13.52 -3.07 -1.44
C LEU A 68 12.03 -3.39 -1.43
N PHE A 69 11.33 -2.98 -2.48
CA PHE A 69 9.89 -3.20 -2.60
C PHE A 69 9.54 -4.69 -2.65
N ILE A 70 10.16 -5.46 -3.54
CA ILE A 70 9.84 -6.88 -3.72
C ILE A 70 10.18 -7.71 -2.48
N VAL A 71 11.36 -7.52 -1.89
CA VAL A 71 11.78 -8.22 -0.67
C VAL A 71 10.82 -7.92 0.47
N ASN A 72 10.40 -6.65 0.62
CA ASN A 72 9.39 -6.28 1.61
C ASN A 72 8.08 -7.05 1.40
N GLN A 73 7.58 -7.11 0.16
CA GLN A 73 6.32 -7.80 -0.14
C GLN A 73 6.42 -9.31 0.15
N ILE A 74 7.50 -9.95 -0.24
CA ILE A 74 7.70 -11.38 -0.02
C ILE A 74 7.80 -11.69 1.47
N ILE A 75 8.71 -11.00 2.19
CA ILE A 75 8.96 -11.27 3.60
C ILE A 75 7.73 -10.96 4.45
N SER A 76 7.09 -9.80 4.24
CA SER A 76 5.90 -9.45 4.99
C SER A 76 4.76 -10.44 4.72
N THR A 77 4.53 -10.83 3.47
CA THR A 77 3.50 -11.84 3.15
C THR A 77 3.79 -13.15 3.86
N PHE A 78 5.03 -13.64 3.81
CA PHE A 78 5.43 -14.87 4.46
C PHE A 78 5.23 -14.82 5.99
N ILE A 79 5.64 -13.73 6.64
CA ILE A 79 5.46 -13.54 8.08
C ILE A 79 3.98 -13.53 8.47
N PHE A 80 3.13 -12.83 7.71
CA PHE A 80 1.69 -12.80 7.98
C PHE A 80 1.07 -14.20 7.88
N TRP A 81 1.47 -14.98 6.87
CA TRP A 81 0.99 -16.34 6.69
C TRP A 81 1.49 -17.31 7.76
N LEU A 82 2.66 -17.10 8.34
CA LEU A 82 3.16 -17.92 9.45
C LEU A 82 2.54 -17.53 10.80
N ALA A 83 2.45 -16.23 11.07
CA ALA A 83 2.03 -15.73 12.38
C ALA A 83 0.53 -15.85 12.62
N ILE A 84 -0.29 -15.64 11.58
CA ILE A 84 -1.74 -15.66 11.68
C ILE A 84 -2.25 -17.06 11.38
N LYS A 85 -2.84 -17.73 12.36
CA LYS A 85 -3.40 -19.08 12.21
C LYS A 85 -4.66 -19.12 11.34
N TRP A 86 -5.39 -18.00 11.26
CA TRP A 86 -6.61 -17.92 10.45
C TRP A 86 -6.25 -18.04 8.97
N ARG A 87 -7.03 -18.82 8.25
CA ARG A 87 -6.91 -19.00 6.80
C ARG A 87 -8.24 -18.65 6.13
N PRO A 88 -8.21 -17.98 4.97
CA PRO A 88 -9.43 -17.74 4.21
C PRO A 88 -9.99 -19.08 3.72
N SER A 89 -11.32 -19.27 3.83
CA SER A 89 -12.01 -20.36 3.14
C SER A 89 -12.05 -20.07 1.65
N LEU A 90 -11.89 -21.11 0.84
CA LEU A 90 -11.98 -21.01 -0.63
C LEU A 90 -13.44 -21.15 -1.13
N GLU A 91 -14.40 -20.85 -0.27
CA GLU A 91 -15.81 -20.84 -0.65
C GLU A 91 -16.12 -19.60 -1.47
N PHE A 92 -16.62 -19.81 -2.68
CA PHE A 92 -17.03 -18.74 -3.58
C PHE A 92 -18.54 -18.65 -3.65
N ASP A 93 -19.10 -17.58 -3.10
CA ASP A 93 -20.51 -17.22 -3.19
C ASP A 93 -20.69 -16.09 -4.21
N TYR A 94 -21.28 -16.42 -5.36
CA TYR A 94 -21.49 -15.45 -6.44
C TYR A 94 -22.39 -14.28 -6.03
N SER A 95 -23.39 -14.51 -5.15
CA SER A 95 -24.30 -13.44 -4.70
C SER A 95 -23.56 -12.42 -3.86
N LYS A 96 -22.77 -12.88 -2.89
CA LYS A 96 -21.92 -12.02 -2.05
C LYS A 96 -20.86 -11.32 -2.88
N PHE A 97 -20.23 -12.03 -3.84
CA PHE A 97 -19.26 -11.43 -4.76
C PHE A 97 -19.88 -10.29 -5.55
N LYS A 98 -21.05 -10.48 -6.17
CA LYS A 98 -21.73 -9.44 -6.95
C LYS A 98 -22.10 -8.23 -6.10
N TYR A 99 -22.56 -8.43 -4.88
CA TYR A 99 -22.87 -7.36 -3.94
C TYR A 99 -21.62 -6.52 -3.61
N HIS A 100 -20.54 -7.16 -3.18
CA HIS A 100 -19.30 -6.47 -2.83
C HIS A 100 -18.62 -5.85 -4.04
N PHE A 101 -18.66 -6.51 -5.20
CA PHE A 101 -18.10 -5.97 -6.44
C PHE A 101 -18.82 -4.69 -6.88
N LYS A 102 -20.16 -4.68 -6.79
CA LYS A 102 -20.96 -3.49 -7.14
C LYS A 102 -20.64 -2.27 -6.28
N PHE A 103 -20.25 -2.46 -5.04
CA PHE A 103 -19.77 -1.41 -4.16
C PHE A 103 -18.30 -1.07 -4.43
N GLY A 104 -17.46 -2.10 -4.48
CA GLY A 104 -16.00 -1.97 -4.59
C GLY A 104 -15.53 -1.28 -5.87
N TYR A 105 -16.14 -1.58 -7.03
CA TYR A 105 -15.71 -0.95 -8.28
C TYR A 105 -15.98 0.56 -8.30
N LYS A 106 -17.09 1.01 -7.69
CA LYS A 106 -17.41 2.45 -7.59
C LYS A 106 -16.39 3.16 -6.69
N LEU A 107 -16.02 2.53 -5.58
CA LEU A 107 -14.99 3.04 -4.67
C LEU A 107 -13.63 3.09 -5.35
N LEU A 108 -13.30 2.05 -6.13
CA LEU A 108 -12.07 2.00 -6.91
C LEU A 108 -12.00 3.13 -7.95
N LEU A 109 -13.10 3.36 -8.71
CA LEU A 109 -13.15 4.44 -9.68
C LEU A 109 -13.00 5.81 -9.01
N SER A 110 -13.67 6.04 -7.89
CA SER A 110 -13.52 7.27 -7.11
C SER A 110 -12.08 7.47 -6.63
N ALA A 111 -11.45 6.42 -6.10
CA ALA A 111 -10.06 6.47 -5.66
C ALA A 111 -9.10 6.75 -6.83
N GLN A 112 -9.32 6.15 -8.01
CA GLN A 112 -8.50 6.42 -9.20
C GLN A 112 -8.65 7.85 -9.69
N LEU A 113 -9.85 8.41 -9.67
CA LEU A 113 -10.06 9.81 -10.00
C LEU A 113 -9.31 10.73 -9.05
N ASN A 114 -9.36 10.48 -7.75
CA ASN A 114 -8.59 11.25 -6.77
C ASN A 114 -7.10 11.18 -7.06
N VAL A 115 -6.54 10.00 -7.33
CA VAL A 115 -5.12 9.84 -7.68
C VAL A 115 -4.76 10.66 -8.94
N ILE A 116 -5.63 10.67 -9.96
CA ILE A 116 -5.41 11.47 -11.16
C ILE A 116 -5.42 12.97 -10.81
N PHE A 117 -6.40 13.44 -10.04
CA PHE A 117 -6.48 14.84 -9.64
C PHE A 117 -5.29 15.28 -8.78
N GLU A 118 -4.87 14.48 -7.83
CA GLU A 118 -3.71 14.79 -6.99
C GLU A 118 -2.39 14.87 -7.79
N ASN A 119 -2.25 14.03 -8.82
CA ASN A 119 -1.03 13.97 -9.61
C ASN A 119 -1.06 14.82 -10.90
N ILE A 120 -2.17 15.48 -11.22
CA ILE A 120 -2.29 16.25 -12.45
C ILE A 120 -1.25 17.39 -12.51
N TYR A 121 -0.97 18.02 -11.38
CA TYR A 121 0.05 19.07 -11.28
C TYR A 121 1.44 18.52 -11.57
N ASN A 122 1.76 17.32 -11.11
CA ASN A 122 3.04 16.66 -11.36
C ASN A 122 3.24 16.39 -12.85
N VAL A 123 2.18 15.93 -13.53
CA VAL A 123 2.20 15.71 -14.97
C VAL A 123 2.37 17.03 -15.74
N LEU A 124 1.63 18.07 -15.34
CA LEU A 124 1.72 19.38 -15.97
C LEU A 124 3.11 20.02 -15.76
N ILE A 125 3.62 20.00 -14.54
CA ILE A 125 4.95 20.55 -14.24
C ILE A 125 6.04 19.77 -14.96
N GLY A 126 5.97 18.44 -14.98
CA GLY A 126 6.92 17.59 -15.70
C GLY A 126 6.90 17.77 -17.21
N LYS A 127 5.73 18.14 -17.78
CA LYS A 127 5.57 18.37 -19.22
C LYS A 127 6.00 19.75 -19.67
N PHE A 128 5.66 20.79 -18.88
CA PHE A 128 5.87 22.19 -19.28
C PHE A 128 7.11 22.83 -18.67
N TYR A 129 7.66 22.25 -17.61
CA TYR A 129 8.87 22.71 -16.93
C TYR A 129 9.93 21.61 -16.94
N ASN A 130 11.04 21.81 -16.23
CA ASN A 130 12.10 20.83 -16.16
C ASN A 130 11.99 19.92 -14.92
N ILE A 131 12.71 18.81 -14.94
CA ILE A 131 12.70 17.79 -13.87
C ILE A 131 13.16 18.38 -12.52
N LYS A 132 14.03 19.40 -12.50
CA LYS A 132 14.47 20.04 -11.26
C LYS A 132 13.33 20.78 -10.57
N VAL A 133 12.52 21.52 -11.35
CA VAL A 133 11.35 22.24 -10.83
C VAL A 133 10.33 21.25 -10.27
N LEU A 134 10.07 20.14 -10.98
CA LEU A 134 9.21 19.08 -10.49
C LEU A 134 9.73 18.49 -9.17
N GLY A 135 11.04 18.24 -9.07
CA GLY A 135 11.65 17.73 -7.84
C GLY A 135 11.51 18.67 -6.64
N PHE A 136 11.65 19.98 -6.84
CA PHE A 136 11.40 20.96 -5.79
C PHE A 136 9.93 21.04 -5.38
N TYR A 137 9.02 21.02 -6.35
CA TYR A 137 7.58 21.00 -6.10
C TYR A 137 7.17 19.77 -5.28
N GLU A 138 7.61 18.58 -5.68
CA GLU A 138 7.33 17.32 -4.97
C GLU A 138 7.85 17.34 -3.53
N ARG A 139 9.04 17.87 -3.30
CA ARG A 139 9.59 18.00 -1.95
C ARG A 139 8.77 18.97 -1.08
N ALA A 140 8.43 20.14 -1.62
CA ALA A 140 7.60 21.10 -0.90
C ALA A 140 6.20 20.54 -0.60
N TYR A 141 5.58 19.87 -1.58
CA TYR A 141 4.30 19.23 -1.43
C TYR A 141 4.33 18.11 -0.37
N ALA A 142 5.37 17.26 -0.39
CA ALA A 142 5.54 16.21 0.59
C ALA A 142 5.67 16.76 2.02
N PHE A 143 6.46 17.82 2.22
CA PHE A 143 6.59 18.47 3.52
C PHE A 143 5.26 19.03 4.04
N ASN A 144 4.46 19.63 3.17
CA ASN A 144 3.16 20.21 3.54
C ASN A 144 2.11 19.12 3.81
N SER A 145 2.07 18.08 2.98
CA SER A 145 1.04 17.05 3.04
C SER A 145 1.30 15.96 4.10
N TYR A 146 2.56 15.75 4.49
CA TYR A 146 2.95 14.65 5.40
C TYR A 146 2.24 14.72 6.76
N PRO A 147 2.20 15.85 7.50
CA PRO A 147 1.48 15.92 8.78
C PRO A 147 -0.02 15.69 8.63
N VAL A 148 -0.63 16.26 7.60
CA VAL A 148 -2.07 16.13 7.33
C VAL A 148 -2.43 14.68 6.99
N SER A 149 -1.62 14.02 6.15
CA SER A 149 -1.87 12.62 5.75
C SER A 149 -1.73 11.64 6.92
N ILE A 150 -0.78 11.88 7.83
CA ILE A 150 -0.63 11.06 9.04
C ILE A 150 -1.87 11.18 9.92
N LEU A 151 -2.31 12.40 10.24
CA LEU A 151 -3.49 12.63 11.07
C LEU A 151 -4.75 12.03 10.45
N SER A 152 -4.99 12.30 9.16
CA SER A 152 -6.14 11.76 8.42
C SER A 152 -6.12 10.23 8.39
N SER A 153 -4.94 9.61 8.20
CA SER A 153 -4.81 8.16 8.17
C SER A 153 -5.12 7.50 9.52
N ILE A 154 -4.71 8.14 10.62
CA ILE A 154 -5.00 7.65 11.97
C ILE A 154 -6.50 7.73 12.23
N ILE A 155 -7.12 8.89 11.96
CA ILE A 155 -8.55 9.09 12.15
C ILE A 155 -9.34 8.08 11.34
N THR A 156 -9.06 7.92 10.05
CA THR A 156 -9.80 6.99 9.18
C THR A 156 -9.64 5.54 9.63
N LYS A 157 -8.42 5.12 10.00
CA LYS A 157 -8.15 3.74 10.42
C LYS A 157 -8.81 3.36 11.75
N VAL A 158 -9.01 4.32 12.64
CA VAL A 158 -9.62 4.08 13.95
C VAL A 158 -11.13 4.31 13.89
N SER A 159 -11.58 5.41 13.29
CA SER A 159 -13.00 5.80 13.32
C SER A 159 -13.88 4.82 12.55
N LEU A 160 -13.45 4.35 11.37
CA LEU A 160 -14.28 3.48 10.54
C LEU A 160 -14.59 2.13 11.21
N PRO A 161 -13.60 1.38 11.72
CA PRO A 161 -13.87 0.12 12.44
C PRO A 161 -14.63 0.34 13.75
N SER A 162 -14.32 1.43 14.50
CA SER A 162 -15.02 1.72 15.77
C SER A 162 -16.50 1.99 15.57
N LEU A 163 -16.87 2.72 14.53
CA LEU A 163 -18.27 2.99 14.19
C LEU A 163 -19.03 1.73 13.74
N THR A 164 -18.35 0.81 13.05
CA THR A 164 -18.98 -0.46 12.66
C THR A 164 -19.25 -1.36 13.86
N LEU A 165 -18.36 -1.39 14.85
CA LEU A 165 -18.58 -2.14 16.10
C LEU A 165 -19.74 -1.58 16.92
N LEU A 166 -19.87 -0.24 17.02
CA LEU A 166 -20.99 0.40 17.72
C LEU A 166 -22.35 0.14 17.04
N LYS A 167 -22.37 -0.04 15.74
CA LYS A 167 -23.59 -0.38 15.02
C LYS A 167 -24.04 -1.82 15.29
N ASP A 168 -23.11 -2.75 15.38
CA ASP A 168 -23.40 -4.17 15.66
C ASP A 168 -23.87 -4.38 17.14
N ASP A 169 -23.55 -3.45 18.05
CA ASP A 169 -24.03 -3.49 19.46
C ASP A 169 -25.41 -2.85 19.66
N SER A 170 -25.96 -2.19 18.64
CA SER A 170 -27.25 -1.47 18.74
C SER A 170 -28.44 -2.24 18.11
N ASP A 171 -28.22 -3.41 17.52
CA ASP A 171 -29.21 -4.34 16.99
C ASP A 171 -29.29 -5.61 17.86
#